data_4e0742b42b4cb249329ee9fb2b271c89
#
_entry.id   4e0742b42b4cb249329ee9fb2b271c89
#
_cell.length_a   1.000
_cell.length_b   1.000
_cell.length_c   1.000
_cell.angle_alpha   90.00
_cell.angle_beta   90.00
_cell.angle_gamma   90.00
#
_symmetry.space_group_name_H-M   'P 1'
#
loop_
_entity.id
_entity.type
_entity.pdbx_description
1 polymer ?
#
loop_
_entity_poly.entity_id
_entity_poly.type
_entity_poly.pdbx_seq_one_letter_code
_entity_poly.pdbx_strand_id
1 'polypeptide(L)'
;CGGTHTLATGELGFLTITTEGAIAAGVRRLEAVSGFPFLRRFREEQALLDNLSSILSCSRADLEKKAGALVEQQKQLEKQLRSAQQAKASNLAQELLDSQSKVQEIPVIVKAVGDSGPEQLRLLADGLKESFQGVAVLGAAKEGKVSLLVYVAPEVISKGLHAGKLIKELAKQVGGGGGGRADLAQAGGREPEKLDDALKSAIELVQAQITS
;
A
#
# COMPACT_ATOMS: atom_id res chain seq x y z
N CYS A 1 -42.82 3.32 44.03
CA CYS A 1 -41.48 3.22 43.49
C CYS A 1 -40.68 2.20 44.27
N GLY A 2 -40.11 1.18 43.66
CA GLY A 2 -39.34 0.10 44.29
C GLY A 2 -37.82 0.35 44.36
N GLY A 3 -37.35 1.58 44.13
CA GLY A 3 -35.95 1.94 44.10
C GLY A 3 -35.42 2.40 45.49
N THR A 4 -34.11 2.43 45.65
CA THR A 4 -33.43 3.10 46.75
C THR A 4 -33.33 4.59 46.50
N HIS A 5 -33.72 5.38 47.49
CA HIS A 5 -33.78 6.84 47.41
C HIS A 5 -32.84 7.47 48.43
N THR A 6 -32.23 8.58 48.08
CA THR A 6 -31.53 9.48 48.99
C THR A 6 -32.41 10.64 49.38
N LEU A 7 -32.26 11.19 50.58
CA LEU A 7 -33.05 12.32 51.06
C LEU A 7 -32.60 13.64 50.41
N ALA A 8 -31.35 13.73 50.04
CA ALA A 8 -30.78 14.91 49.42
C ALA A 8 -29.75 14.52 48.32
N THR A 9 -29.69 15.27 47.22
CA THR A 9 -28.77 15.05 46.12
C THR A 9 -27.30 15.14 46.56
N GLY A 10 -26.99 15.90 47.62
CA GLY A 10 -25.64 15.97 48.21
C GLY A 10 -25.13 14.65 48.77
N GLU A 11 -26.00 13.70 49.12
CA GLU A 11 -25.64 12.37 49.63
C GLU A 11 -25.08 11.47 48.51
N LEU A 12 -25.41 11.77 47.24
CA LEU A 12 -24.88 11.06 46.08
C LEU A 12 -23.39 11.34 45.83
N GLY A 13 -22.92 12.48 46.34
CA GLY A 13 -21.54 12.96 46.04
C GLY A 13 -21.40 13.35 44.55
N PHE A 14 -20.23 13.06 43.98
CA PHE A 14 -20.03 13.26 42.58
C PHE A 14 -20.78 12.22 41.73
N LEU A 15 -21.36 12.67 40.65
CA LEU A 15 -22.12 11.84 39.71
C LEU A 15 -21.64 12.14 38.27
N THR A 16 -21.53 11.13 37.44
CA THR A 16 -21.32 11.27 36.00
C THR A 16 -22.23 10.35 35.23
N ILE A 17 -22.75 10.85 34.11
CA ILE A 17 -23.51 10.05 33.14
C ILE A 17 -22.47 9.27 32.31
N THR A 18 -22.67 7.95 32.26
CA THR A 18 -21.76 7.06 31.51
C THR A 18 -22.25 6.78 30.11
N THR A 19 -23.56 6.58 29.96
CA THR A 19 -24.16 6.34 28.65
C THR A 19 -25.56 6.98 28.60
N GLU A 20 -25.91 7.42 27.39
CA GLU A 20 -27.27 7.87 27.05
C GLU A 20 -27.61 7.33 25.67
N GLY A 21 -28.72 6.65 25.52
CA GLY A 21 -29.14 6.08 24.25
C GLY A 21 -30.65 5.87 24.16
N ALA A 22 -31.19 5.83 22.94
CA ALA A 22 -32.55 5.42 22.65
C ALA A 22 -32.65 3.90 22.69
N ILE A 23 -33.64 3.35 23.43
CA ILE A 23 -33.90 1.91 23.50
C ILE A 23 -35.19 1.51 22.80
N ALA A 24 -36.11 2.48 22.61
CA ALA A 24 -37.36 2.33 21.86
C ALA A 24 -37.86 3.69 21.42
N ALA A 25 -38.90 3.74 20.59
CA ALA A 25 -39.54 4.99 20.20
C ALA A 25 -40.04 5.77 21.40
N GLY A 26 -39.51 6.96 21.64
CA GLY A 26 -39.85 7.83 22.75
C GLY A 26 -39.27 7.44 24.12
N VAL A 27 -38.42 6.36 24.21
CA VAL A 27 -37.79 5.91 25.46
C VAL A 27 -36.28 6.03 25.37
N ARG A 28 -35.71 6.79 26.31
CA ARG A 28 -34.25 6.94 26.44
C ARG A 28 -33.78 6.28 27.72
N ARG A 29 -32.64 5.57 27.62
CA ARG A 29 -31.92 4.99 28.76
C ARG A 29 -30.74 5.88 29.08
N LEU A 30 -30.58 6.16 30.37
CA LEU A 30 -29.49 6.92 30.93
C LEU A 30 -28.82 6.06 31.99
N GLU A 31 -27.56 5.87 31.89
CA GLU A 31 -26.73 5.20 32.89
C GLU A 31 -25.81 6.22 33.55
N ALA A 32 -25.69 6.15 34.85
CA ALA A 32 -24.84 7.05 35.62
C ALA A 32 -24.19 6.31 36.77
N VAL A 33 -23.02 6.79 37.20
CA VAL A 33 -22.32 6.30 38.37
C VAL A 33 -22.08 7.44 39.37
N SER A 34 -22.15 7.12 40.67
CA SER A 34 -21.93 8.08 41.75
C SER A 34 -21.07 7.47 42.84
N GLY A 35 -20.58 8.26 43.81
CA GLY A 35 -19.85 7.80 44.96
C GLY A 35 -18.49 7.12 44.61
N PHE A 36 -18.21 5.97 45.24
CA PHE A 36 -16.94 5.24 44.98
C PHE A 36 -16.74 4.76 43.55
N PRO A 37 -17.76 4.26 42.83
CA PRO A 37 -17.60 3.94 41.41
C PRO A 37 -17.20 5.15 40.56
N PHE A 38 -17.73 6.34 40.83
CA PHE A 38 -17.29 7.58 40.18
C PHE A 38 -15.82 7.86 40.46
N LEU A 39 -15.39 7.79 41.74
CA LEU A 39 -14.02 8.08 42.11
C LEU A 39 -13.02 7.12 41.44
N ARG A 40 -13.37 5.83 41.34
CA ARG A 40 -12.54 4.84 40.66
C ARG A 40 -12.39 5.20 39.18
N ARG A 41 -13.48 5.44 38.48
CA ARG A 41 -13.48 5.85 37.07
C ARG A 41 -12.67 7.13 36.84
N PHE A 42 -12.86 8.12 37.71
CA PHE A 42 -12.09 9.36 37.61
C PHE A 42 -10.57 9.11 37.75
N ARG A 43 -10.14 8.25 38.65
CA ARG A 43 -8.72 7.89 38.79
C ARG A 43 -8.19 7.15 37.56
N GLU A 44 -8.98 6.25 36.99
CA GLU A 44 -8.61 5.53 35.78
C GLU A 44 -8.46 6.50 34.58
N GLU A 45 -9.36 7.43 34.42
CA GLU A 45 -9.29 8.46 33.39
C GLU A 45 -8.07 9.39 33.59
N GLN A 46 -7.78 9.77 34.84
CA GLN A 46 -6.57 10.55 35.15
C GLN A 46 -5.30 9.76 34.82
N ALA A 47 -5.23 8.50 35.19
CA ALA A 47 -4.07 7.65 34.90
C ALA A 47 -3.88 7.46 33.39
N LEU A 48 -4.97 7.35 32.61
CA LEU A 48 -4.91 7.29 31.17
C LEU A 48 -4.31 8.56 30.56
N LEU A 49 -4.76 9.73 31.03
CA LEU A 49 -4.22 11.02 30.58
C LEU A 49 -2.74 11.18 30.94
N ASP A 50 -2.31 10.71 32.12
CA ASP A 50 -0.89 10.72 32.51
C ASP A 50 -0.06 9.83 31.61
N ASN A 51 -0.54 8.62 31.32
CA ASN A 51 0.11 7.73 30.39
C ASN A 51 0.25 8.33 28.99
N LEU A 52 -0.82 8.92 28.45
CA LEU A 52 -0.77 9.59 27.15
C LEU A 52 0.21 10.77 27.16
N SER A 53 0.23 11.57 28.23
CA SER A 53 1.18 12.67 28.39
C SER A 53 2.62 12.17 28.40
N SER A 54 2.88 11.03 29.06
CA SER A 54 4.20 10.39 29.08
C SER A 54 4.60 9.86 27.71
N ILE A 55 3.72 9.12 27.02
CA ILE A 55 3.99 8.58 25.68
C ILE A 55 4.28 9.72 24.68
N LEU A 56 3.50 10.78 24.73
CA LEU A 56 3.62 11.91 23.81
C LEU A 56 4.65 12.96 24.27
N SER A 57 5.24 12.75 25.43
CA SER A 57 6.22 13.67 26.04
C SER A 57 5.74 15.11 26.04
N CYS A 58 4.51 15.36 26.54
CA CYS A 58 3.91 16.69 26.62
C CYS A 58 3.05 16.84 27.87
N SER A 59 2.65 18.05 28.20
CA SER A 59 1.70 18.31 29.31
C SER A 59 0.30 17.80 28.93
N ARG A 60 -0.55 17.55 29.94
CA ARG A 60 -1.95 17.19 29.69
C ARG A 60 -2.69 18.26 28.85
N ALA A 61 -2.38 19.52 29.07
CA ALA A 61 -2.98 20.65 28.34
C ALA A 61 -2.60 20.65 26.84
N ASP A 62 -1.46 20.06 26.50
CA ASP A 62 -0.93 20.04 25.13
C ASP A 62 -1.25 18.72 24.38
N LEU A 63 -1.91 17.75 25.04
CA LEU A 63 -2.20 16.43 24.46
C LEU A 63 -2.91 16.53 23.10
N GLU A 64 -3.99 17.29 23.04
CA GLU A 64 -4.76 17.47 21.80
C GLU A 64 -3.92 18.08 20.68
N LYS A 65 -3.18 19.17 21.01
CA LYS A 65 -2.28 19.83 20.06
C LYS A 65 -1.19 18.90 19.56
N LYS A 66 -0.58 18.11 20.47
CA LYS A 66 0.48 17.17 20.11
C LYS A 66 -0.05 16.03 19.24
N ALA A 67 -1.21 15.46 19.60
CA ALA A 67 -1.86 14.42 18.79
C ALA A 67 -2.22 14.94 17.40
N GLY A 68 -2.79 16.12 17.29
CA GLY A 68 -3.09 16.76 16.01
C GLY A 68 -1.84 16.99 15.16
N ALA A 69 -0.76 17.45 15.77
CA ALA A 69 0.52 17.65 15.07
C ALA A 69 1.11 16.33 14.55
N LEU A 70 1.00 15.23 15.31
CA LEU A 70 1.48 13.91 14.88
C LEU A 70 0.67 13.37 13.68
N VAL A 71 -0.64 13.52 13.69
CA VAL A 71 -1.50 13.11 12.57
C VAL A 71 -1.14 13.90 11.31
N GLU A 72 -0.91 15.19 11.43
CA GLU A 72 -0.51 16.02 10.28
C GLU A 72 0.90 15.67 9.77
N GLN A 73 1.83 15.45 10.67
CA GLN A 73 3.18 14.98 10.35
C GLN A 73 3.16 13.64 9.61
N GLN A 74 2.32 12.70 10.06
CA GLN A 74 2.15 11.41 9.38
C GLN A 74 1.68 11.61 7.93
N LYS A 75 0.65 12.43 7.70
CA LYS A 75 0.15 12.74 6.35
C LYS A 75 1.22 13.36 5.46
N GLN A 76 2.02 14.27 6.02
CA GLN A 76 3.11 14.91 5.28
C GLN A 76 4.20 13.89 4.91
N LEU A 77 4.59 13.01 5.82
CA LEU A 77 5.58 11.97 5.55
C LEU A 77 5.09 10.98 4.49
N GLU A 78 3.83 10.55 4.55
CA GLU A 78 3.23 9.69 3.53
C GLU A 78 3.24 10.36 2.15
N LYS A 79 2.90 11.65 2.09
CA LYS A 79 2.96 12.43 0.84
C LYS A 79 4.39 12.55 0.31
N GLN A 80 5.37 12.84 1.17
CA GLN A 80 6.78 12.92 0.79
C GLN A 80 7.31 11.58 0.30
N LEU A 81 6.97 10.48 0.98
CA LEU A 81 7.35 9.13 0.57
C LEU A 81 6.81 8.81 -0.82
N ARG A 82 5.51 9.08 -1.05
CA ARG A 82 4.88 8.87 -2.36
C ARG A 82 5.53 9.70 -3.46
N SER A 83 5.84 10.96 -3.18
CA SER A 83 6.51 11.88 -4.12
C SER A 83 7.93 11.39 -4.47
N ALA A 84 8.69 10.97 -3.46
CA ALA A 84 10.03 10.42 -3.66
C ALA A 84 10.02 9.11 -4.47
N GLN A 85 9.04 8.25 -4.22
CA GLN A 85 8.85 7.02 -4.99
C GLN A 85 8.50 7.32 -6.46
N GLN A 86 7.63 8.29 -6.71
CA GLN A 86 7.28 8.71 -8.08
C GLN A 86 8.48 9.32 -8.81
N ALA A 87 9.25 10.20 -8.16
CA ALA A 87 10.45 10.78 -8.75
C ALA A 87 11.50 9.72 -9.09
N LYS A 88 11.72 8.74 -8.19
CA LYS A 88 12.61 7.61 -8.45
C LYS A 88 12.13 6.77 -9.63
N ALA A 89 10.83 6.49 -9.71
CA ALA A 89 10.24 5.73 -10.81
C ALA A 89 10.38 6.48 -12.15
N SER A 90 10.17 7.80 -12.17
CA SER A 90 10.33 8.62 -13.37
C SER A 90 11.78 8.64 -13.88
N ASN A 91 12.75 8.83 -13.00
CA ASN A 91 14.17 8.80 -13.37
C ASN A 91 14.56 7.43 -13.94
N LEU A 92 14.12 6.36 -13.29
CA LEU A 92 14.42 5.00 -13.74
C LEU A 92 13.70 4.68 -15.08
N ALA A 93 12.48 5.19 -15.29
CA ALA A 93 11.81 5.06 -16.58
C ALA A 93 12.60 5.73 -17.71
N GLN A 94 13.20 6.89 -17.45
CA GLN A 94 14.05 7.56 -18.43
C GLN A 94 15.31 6.75 -18.74
N GLU A 95 15.99 6.20 -17.73
CA GLU A 95 17.15 5.31 -17.93
C GLU A 95 16.77 4.04 -18.73
N LEU A 96 15.56 3.52 -18.52
CA LEU A 96 15.04 2.38 -19.27
C LEU A 96 14.81 2.74 -20.75
N LEU A 97 14.27 3.92 -21.04
CA LEU A 97 14.11 4.41 -22.41
C LEU A 97 15.45 4.55 -23.14
N ASP A 98 16.49 5.01 -22.44
CA ASP A 98 17.84 5.16 -23.01
C ASP A 98 18.51 3.80 -23.28
N SER A 99 18.08 2.72 -22.58
CA SER A 99 18.60 1.36 -22.72
C SER A 99 17.85 0.48 -23.70
N GLN A 100 16.92 1.04 -24.50
CA GLN A 100 16.12 0.27 -25.43
C GLN A 100 16.97 -0.39 -26.54
N SER A 101 16.61 -1.60 -26.89
CA SER A 101 17.10 -2.33 -28.08
C SER A 101 15.99 -2.49 -29.11
N LYS A 102 16.30 -2.89 -30.33
CA LYS A 102 15.30 -3.16 -31.37
C LYS A 102 15.30 -4.64 -31.73
N VAL A 103 14.12 -5.21 -31.80
CA VAL A 103 13.87 -6.57 -32.27
C VAL A 103 12.86 -6.50 -33.42
N GLN A 104 13.29 -6.79 -34.65
CA GLN A 104 12.42 -6.68 -35.85
C GLN A 104 11.64 -5.35 -35.93
N GLU A 105 12.37 -4.22 -35.76
CA GLU A 105 11.81 -2.85 -35.76
C GLU A 105 10.96 -2.46 -34.53
N ILE A 106 10.70 -3.38 -33.60
CA ILE A 106 9.98 -3.08 -32.37
C ILE A 106 10.98 -2.70 -31.28
N PRO A 107 10.81 -1.54 -30.62
CA PRO A 107 11.61 -1.19 -29.46
C PRO A 107 11.34 -2.17 -28.30
N VAL A 108 12.39 -2.71 -27.70
CA VAL A 108 12.30 -3.66 -26.61
C VAL A 108 13.22 -3.21 -25.47
N ILE A 109 12.66 -3.15 -24.26
CA ILE A 109 13.38 -2.92 -23.03
C ILE A 109 13.33 -4.21 -22.20
N VAL A 110 14.48 -4.76 -21.88
CA VAL A 110 14.61 -5.89 -20.95
C VAL A 110 15.60 -5.52 -19.87
N LYS A 111 15.14 -5.39 -18.64
CA LYS A 111 15.99 -4.93 -17.54
C LYS A 111 15.64 -5.53 -16.20
N ALA A 112 16.67 -5.88 -15.43
CA ALA A 112 16.54 -6.11 -13.99
C ALA A 112 16.51 -4.76 -13.26
N VAL A 113 15.51 -4.56 -12.40
CA VAL A 113 15.22 -3.27 -11.72
C VAL A 113 15.55 -3.41 -10.22
N GLY A 114 16.66 -4.06 -9.91
CA GLY A 114 17.18 -4.17 -8.55
C GLY A 114 16.15 -4.65 -7.52
N ASP A 115 16.19 -4.05 -6.35
CA ASP A 115 15.41 -4.42 -5.15
C ASP A 115 13.98 -3.83 -5.16
N SER A 116 13.29 -3.93 -6.29
CA SER A 116 11.97 -3.35 -6.51
C SER A 116 10.85 -4.36 -6.25
N GLY A 117 9.80 -3.92 -5.56
CA GLY A 117 8.59 -4.73 -5.38
C GLY A 117 7.62 -4.62 -6.57
N PRO A 118 6.54 -5.43 -6.58
CA PRO A 118 5.56 -5.44 -7.68
C PRO A 118 4.88 -4.08 -7.91
N GLU A 119 4.65 -3.29 -6.86
CA GLU A 119 4.08 -1.94 -6.97
C GLU A 119 5.02 -0.97 -7.67
N GLN A 120 6.33 -1.07 -7.39
CA GLN A 120 7.33 -0.22 -8.03
C GLN A 120 7.47 -0.56 -9.52
N LEU A 121 7.45 -1.86 -9.88
CA LEU A 121 7.43 -2.27 -11.29
C LEU A 121 6.20 -1.73 -12.02
N ARG A 122 5.05 -1.69 -11.35
CA ARG A 122 3.82 -1.13 -11.91
C ARG A 122 3.92 0.37 -12.15
N LEU A 123 4.47 1.13 -11.19
CA LEU A 123 4.72 2.57 -11.36
C LEU A 123 5.66 2.86 -12.53
N LEU A 124 6.70 2.04 -12.72
CA LEU A 124 7.60 2.12 -13.88
C LEU A 124 6.86 1.85 -15.20
N ALA A 125 6.03 0.81 -15.25
CA ALA A 125 5.24 0.50 -16.43
C ALA A 125 4.23 1.61 -16.75
N ASP A 126 3.60 2.21 -15.74
CA ASP A 126 2.69 3.33 -15.94
C ASP A 126 3.42 4.57 -16.48
N GLY A 127 4.66 4.83 -16.03
CA GLY A 127 5.52 5.88 -16.59
C GLY A 127 5.96 5.60 -18.04
N LEU A 128 6.21 4.33 -18.39
CA LEU A 128 6.59 3.95 -19.76
C LEU A 128 5.41 4.04 -20.73
N LYS A 129 4.17 3.82 -20.30
CA LYS A 129 2.98 3.87 -21.18
C LYS A 129 2.80 5.19 -21.94
N GLU A 130 3.23 6.30 -21.34
CA GLU A 130 3.06 7.63 -21.91
C GLU A 130 4.08 7.94 -23.02
N SER A 131 5.26 7.29 -22.97
CA SER A 131 6.40 7.66 -23.80
C SER A 131 7.04 6.52 -24.60
N PHE A 132 6.63 5.27 -24.37
CA PHE A 132 7.25 4.09 -24.97
C PHE A 132 6.26 3.26 -25.81
N GLN A 133 6.57 3.13 -27.10
CA GLN A 133 5.75 2.39 -28.08
C GLN A 133 6.42 1.05 -28.44
N GLY A 134 6.65 0.20 -27.44
CA GLY A 134 7.35 -1.05 -27.61
C GLY A 134 6.94 -2.12 -26.60
N VAL A 135 7.85 -3.05 -26.33
CA VAL A 135 7.71 -4.10 -25.32
C VAL A 135 8.69 -3.85 -24.19
N ALA A 136 8.20 -3.75 -22.96
CA ALA A 136 9.06 -3.68 -21.77
C ALA A 136 8.88 -4.94 -20.92
N VAL A 137 9.99 -5.61 -20.63
CA VAL A 137 10.08 -6.74 -19.72
C VAL A 137 10.95 -6.33 -18.54
N LEU A 138 10.33 -6.15 -17.39
CA LEU A 138 10.99 -5.72 -16.16
C LEU A 138 10.99 -6.85 -15.15
N GLY A 139 12.12 -7.10 -14.55
CA GLY A 139 12.28 -8.08 -13.48
C GLY A 139 12.93 -7.47 -12.25
N ALA A 140 12.52 -7.91 -11.07
CA ALA A 140 13.11 -7.51 -9.81
C ALA A 140 13.17 -8.69 -8.84
N ALA A 141 14.19 -8.70 -7.99
CA ALA A 141 14.30 -9.66 -6.91
C ALA A 141 14.39 -8.93 -5.57
N LYS A 142 13.50 -9.26 -4.64
CA LYS A 142 13.47 -8.68 -3.31
C LYS A 142 13.10 -9.74 -2.28
N GLU A 143 13.90 -9.83 -1.21
CA GLU A 143 13.65 -10.76 -0.09
C GLU A 143 13.43 -12.22 -0.54
N GLY A 144 14.21 -12.70 -1.51
CA GLY A 144 14.10 -14.05 -2.04
C GLY A 144 12.89 -14.31 -2.95
N LYS A 145 12.16 -13.27 -3.33
CA LYS A 145 11.02 -13.34 -4.26
C LYS A 145 11.33 -12.60 -5.54
N VAL A 146 10.89 -13.16 -6.66
CA VAL A 146 10.97 -12.53 -7.98
C VAL A 146 9.63 -11.86 -8.29
N SER A 147 9.71 -10.67 -8.86
CA SER A 147 8.58 -9.97 -9.46
C SER A 147 8.90 -9.69 -10.92
N LEU A 148 8.01 -10.07 -11.81
CA LEU A 148 8.11 -9.83 -13.25
C LEU A 148 6.95 -8.98 -13.71
N LEU A 149 7.20 -8.09 -14.65
CA LEU A 149 6.18 -7.30 -15.33
C LEU A 149 6.50 -7.22 -16.81
N VAL A 150 5.47 -7.41 -17.64
CA VAL A 150 5.54 -7.22 -19.10
C VAL A 150 4.49 -6.19 -19.50
N TYR A 151 4.97 -5.16 -20.21
CA TYR A 151 4.14 -4.16 -20.87
C TYR A 151 4.30 -4.29 -22.38
N VAL A 152 3.19 -4.21 -23.12
CA VAL A 152 3.15 -4.23 -24.58
C VAL A 152 2.31 -3.05 -25.04
N ALA A 153 2.88 -2.19 -25.87
CA ALA A 153 2.16 -1.04 -26.42
C ALA A 153 1.01 -1.47 -27.37
N PRO A 154 -0.08 -0.70 -27.45
CA PRO A 154 -1.26 -1.06 -28.28
C PRO A 154 -0.93 -1.36 -29.74
N GLU A 155 -0.01 -0.61 -30.34
CA GLU A 155 0.44 -0.83 -31.70
C GLU A 155 1.16 -2.16 -31.90
N VAL A 156 1.83 -2.63 -30.86
CA VAL A 156 2.59 -3.90 -30.89
C VAL A 156 1.66 -5.09 -30.62
N ILE A 157 0.58 -4.89 -29.87
CA ILE A 157 -0.47 -5.91 -29.68
C ILE A 157 -1.11 -6.27 -31.03
N SER A 158 -1.34 -5.29 -31.89
CA SER A 158 -1.89 -5.55 -33.23
C SER A 158 -0.98 -6.38 -34.14
N LYS A 159 0.32 -6.48 -33.81
CA LYS A 159 1.32 -7.34 -34.47
C LYS A 159 1.41 -8.75 -33.86
N GLY A 160 0.48 -9.12 -32.98
CA GLY A 160 0.37 -10.47 -32.38
C GLY A 160 1.03 -10.65 -31.02
N LEU A 161 1.73 -9.63 -30.50
CA LEU A 161 2.33 -9.73 -29.17
C LEU A 161 1.30 -9.61 -28.05
N HIS A 162 1.49 -10.40 -27.00
CA HIS A 162 0.55 -10.47 -25.88
C HIS A 162 1.30 -10.60 -24.54
N ALA A 163 1.24 -9.58 -23.69
CA ALA A 163 1.93 -9.55 -22.42
C ALA A 163 1.59 -10.76 -21.53
N GLY A 164 0.33 -11.17 -21.50
CA GLY A 164 -0.12 -12.33 -20.73
C GLY A 164 0.45 -13.67 -21.18
N LYS A 165 0.82 -13.83 -22.46
CA LYS A 165 1.50 -15.03 -22.96
C LYS A 165 2.98 -14.99 -22.59
N LEU A 166 3.66 -13.86 -22.83
CA LEU A 166 5.07 -13.67 -22.49
C LEU A 166 5.32 -13.89 -21.01
N ILE A 167 4.52 -13.28 -20.15
CA ILE A 167 4.72 -13.37 -18.70
C ILE A 167 4.56 -14.79 -18.15
N LYS A 168 3.68 -15.60 -18.75
CA LYS A 168 3.48 -17.01 -18.33
C LYS A 168 4.73 -17.86 -18.58
N GLU A 169 5.37 -17.66 -19.72
CA GLU A 169 6.60 -18.42 -20.05
C GLU A 169 7.77 -17.98 -19.16
N LEU A 170 7.92 -16.67 -18.94
CA LEU A 170 8.93 -16.13 -18.04
C LEU A 170 8.72 -16.57 -16.58
N ALA A 171 7.47 -16.59 -16.12
CA ALA A 171 7.12 -17.00 -14.77
C ALA A 171 7.50 -18.46 -14.48
N LYS A 172 7.34 -19.36 -15.45
CA LYS A 172 7.75 -20.77 -15.31
C LYS A 172 9.25 -20.90 -15.05
N GLN A 173 10.07 -20.07 -15.69
CA GLN A 173 11.52 -20.11 -15.55
C GLN A 173 12.01 -19.68 -14.16
N VAL A 174 11.28 -18.80 -13.48
CA VAL A 174 11.59 -18.33 -12.12
C VAL A 174 10.82 -19.08 -11.02
N GLY A 175 10.30 -20.26 -11.34
CA GLY A 175 9.57 -21.12 -10.38
C GLY A 175 8.30 -20.44 -9.83
N GLY A 176 7.55 -19.78 -10.70
CA GLY A 176 6.41 -19.00 -10.30
C GLY A 176 5.21 -19.06 -11.24
N GLY A 177 4.32 -18.10 -11.10
CA GLY A 177 3.12 -18.00 -11.91
C GLY A 177 2.62 -16.57 -11.99
N GLY A 178 1.80 -16.31 -13.00
CA GLY A 178 1.24 -14.99 -13.21
C GLY A 178 0.35 -14.93 -14.45
N GLY A 179 -0.07 -13.73 -14.78
CA GLY A 179 -0.92 -13.49 -15.93
C GLY A 179 -1.31 -12.02 -16.03
N GLY A 180 -2.17 -11.72 -16.95
CA GLY A 180 -2.64 -10.38 -17.20
C GLY A 180 -3.31 -10.24 -18.54
N ARG A 181 -3.51 -9.01 -18.94
CA ARG A 181 -4.12 -8.65 -20.22
C ARG A 181 -3.07 -8.66 -21.35
N ALA A 182 -3.50 -8.27 -22.54
CA ALA A 182 -2.60 -8.17 -23.69
C ALA A 182 -1.58 -7.03 -23.53
N ASP A 183 -1.99 -5.94 -22.89
CA ASP A 183 -1.21 -4.72 -22.69
C ASP A 183 -0.27 -4.80 -21.47
N LEU A 184 -0.71 -5.42 -20.38
CA LEU A 184 0.02 -5.48 -19.10
C LEU A 184 -0.21 -6.80 -18.39
N ALA A 185 0.87 -7.44 -17.98
CA ALA A 185 0.84 -8.67 -17.21
C ALA A 185 1.92 -8.70 -16.13
N GLN A 186 1.64 -9.37 -15.03
CA GLN A 186 2.52 -9.50 -13.87
C GLN A 186 2.63 -10.95 -13.43
N ALA A 187 3.79 -11.30 -12.90
CA ALA A 187 4.06 -12.61 -12.32
C ALA A 187 4.95 -12.51 -11.09
N GLY A 188 4.88 -13.52 -10.25
CA GLY A 188 5.79 -13.73 -9.14
C GLY A 188 6.55 -15.05 -9.31
N GLY A 189 7.75 -15.13 -8.72
CA GLY A 189 8.57 -16.33 -8.68
C GLY A 189 9.29 -16.49 -7.34
N ARG A 190 9.93 -17.65 -7.16
CA ARG A 190 10.66 -17.99 -5.92
C ARG A 190 12.14 -18.28 -6.16
N GLU A 191 12.61 -18.17 -7.38
CA GLU A 191 13.98 -18.53 -7.80
C GLU A 191 14.69 -17.26 -8.33
N PRO A 192 15.19 -16.36 -7.44
CA PRO A 192 15.80 -15.10 -7.84
C PRO A 192 17.11 -15.30 -8.65
N GLU A 193 17.80 -16.41 -8.45
CA GLU A 193 19.01 -16.79 -9.20
C GLU A 193 18.74 -17.03 -10.70
N LYS A 194 17.49 -17.32 -11.06
CA LYS A 194 17.10 -17.54 -12.47
C LYS A 194 16.55 -16.28 -13.16
N LEU A 195 16.48 -15.16 -12.45
CA LEU A 195 15.91 -13.93 -12.98
C LEU A 195 16.67 -13.44 -14.23
N ASP A 196 18.00 -13.43 -14.18
CA ASP A 196 18.83 -12.94 -15.29
C ASP A 196 18.67 -13.82 -16.54
N ASP A 197 18.58 -15.14 -16.38
CA ASP A 197 18.38 -16.06 -17.50
C ASP A 197 16.97 -15.92 -18.08
N ALA A 198 15.95 -15.75 -17.23
CA ALA A 198 14.61 -15.46 -17.69
C ALA A 198 14.52 -14.14 -18.47
N LEU A 199 15.22 -13.10 -18.02
CA LEU A 199 15.27 -11.82 -18.75
C LEU A 199 15.99 -11.95 -20.09
N LYS A 200 17.10 -12.71 -20.18
CA LYS A 200 17.78 -12.99 -21.46
C LYS A 200 16.86 -13.70 -22.45
N SER A 201 16.12 -14.71 -21.99
CA SER A 201 15.18 -15.46 -22.83
C SER A 201 13.97 -14.60 -23.28
N ALA A 202 13.69 -13.49 -22.60
CA ALA A 202 12.58 -12.61 -22.97
C ALA A 202 12.70 -12.08 -24.41
N ILE A 203 13.92 -11.79 -24.87
CA ILE A 203 14.15 -11.31 -26.24
C ILE A 203 13.77 -12.38 -27.27
N GLU A 204 14.16 -13.63 -27.04
CA GLU A 204 13.84 -14.77 -27.90
C GLU A 204 12.32 -15.05 -27.92
N LEU A 205 11.68 -14.95 -26.75
CA LEU A 205 10.22 -15.11 -26.64
C LEU A 205 9.43 -14.01 -27.38
N VAL A 206 9.93 -12.76 -27.34
CA VAL A 206 9.35 -11.65 -28.11
C VAL A 206 9.52 -11.93 -29.61
N GLN A 207 10.69 -12.37 -30.06
CA GLN A 207 10.91 -12.74 -31.47
C GLN A 207 9.99 -13.86 -31.95
N ALA A 208 9.84 -14.90 -31.16
CA ALA A 208 9.01 -16.06 -31.49
C ALA A 208 7.53 -15.69 -31.66
N GLN A 209 7.02 -14.75 -30.84
CA GLN A 209 5.62 -14.29 -30.94
C GLN A 209 5.35 -13.39 -32.15
N ILE A 210 6.33 -12.65 -32.62
CA ILE A 210 6.18 -11.80 -33.83
C ILE A 210 6.15 -12.65 -35.11
N THR A 211 6.80 -13.80 -35.08
CA THR A 211 6.95 -14.68 -36.25
C THR A 211 5.79 -15.68 -36.40
N SER A 212 4.93 -15.79 -35.39
CA SER A 212 3.78 -16.71 -35.34
C SER A 212 2.49 -15.99 -35.76
#